data_056b63161c0b0dc45d7c0a9cd0b76059
#
_entry.id   056b63161c0b0dc45d7c0a9cd0b76059
#
_cell.length_a   1.000
_cell.length_b   1.000
_cell.length_c   1.000
_cell.angle_alpha   90.00
_cell.angle_beta   90.00
_cell.angle_gamma   90.00
#
_symmetry.space_group_name_H-M   'P 1'
#
loop_
_entity.id
_entity.type
_entity.pdbx_description
1 polymer ?
#
loop_
_entity_poly.entity_id
_entity_poly.type
_entity_poly.pdbx_seq_one_letter_code
_entity_poly.pdbx_strand_id
1 'polypeptide(L)'
;MKKIFIDGAEGTTGLKIFERFKDRTDIEILKIDSALRKDENEIKKFINASDITFLCLPDAAAIDAVKLVENPDIVIIDTSTAHRTAEGWAYGFPELNAEQKSVIANSKRIANPGCYATGFISLVYPLVKAGLLPKDYPVSCFAVSGYSGGGKKLIAQYEDPERDKKFGAARMYAWGQTHKHLKEMKAICGIDRDPLFSPLTTDYFSGMVVQLPLFTDLLTKKASLEDVRNIYAEHYKGKQFIKVMPIGAEAEKGNVIFSDEMSGRDDLAIYVTGNEDRIVVASSFDNLGKGASGAAIQNMNIVMGIDEATGLVI
;
A
#
# COMPACT_ATOMS: atom_id res chain seq x y z
N MET A 1 -27.27 7.47 0.24
CA MET A 1 -26.24 6.55 -0.26
C MET A 1 -25.22 7.33 -1.08
N LYS A 2 -23.93 7.09 -0.87
CA LYS A 2 -22.87 7.70 -1.69
C LYS A 2 -22.71 6.94 -3.01
N LYS A 3 -22.61 7.67 -4.12
CA LYS A 3 -22.42 7.11 -5.45
C LYS A 3 -20.95 6.89 -5.72
N ILE A 4 -20.55 5.66 -5.99
CA ILE A 4 -19.17 5.25 -6.21
C ILE A 4 -18.98 4.82 -7.67
N PHE A 5 -18.02 5.38 -8.33
CA PHE A 5 -17.57 4.90 -9.65
C PHE A 5 -16.17 4.27 -9.54
N ILE A 6 -15.95 3.14 -10.23
CA ILE A 6 -14.65 2.46 -10.28
C ILE A 6 -14.22 2.42 -11.74
N ASP A 7 -13.35 3.35 -12.13
CA ASP A 7 -12.72 3.31 -13.43
C ASP A 7 -11.58 2.28 -13.42
N GLY A 8 -11.62 1.33 -14.35
CA GLY A 8 -10.73 0.17 -14.35
C GLY A 8 -11.18 -0.97 -13.46
N ALA A 9 -12.49 -1.13 -13.22
CA ALA A 9 -13.08 -2.20 -12.40
C ALA A 9 -12.66 -3.63 -12.79
N GLU A 10 -12.22 -3.84 -14.02
CA GLU A 10 -11.69 -5.13 -14.49
C GLU A 10 -10.23 -5.37 -14.12
N GLY A 11 -9.49 -4.38 -13.63
CA GLY A 11 -8.12 -4.52 -13.10
C GLY A 11 -8.09 -5.31 -11.79
N THR A 12 -6.92 -5.80 -11.36
CA THR A 12 -6.80 -6.58 -10.11
C THR A 12 -7.29 -5.78 -8.90
N THR A 13 -6.87 -4.52 -8.76
CA THR A 13 -7.28 -3.65 -7.65
C THR A 13 -8.77 -3.28 -7.76
N GLY A 14 -9.23 -2.87 -8.95
CA GLY A 14 -10.62 -2.49 -9.17
C GLY A 14 -11.59 -3.64 -8.93
N LEU A 15 -11.27 -4.84 -9.39
CA LEU A 15 -12.07 -6.04 -9.14
C LEU A 15 -12.17 -6.35 -7.63
N LYS A 16 -11.06 -6.24 -6.89
CA LYS A 16 -11.06 -6.45 -5.44
C LYS A 16 -11.87 -5.39 -4.68
N ILE A 17 -11.82 -4.13 -5.08
CA ILE A 17 -12.68 -3.07 -4.52
C ILE A 17 -14.15 -3.42 -4.81
N PHE A 18 -14.47 -3.78 -6.05
CA PHE A 18 -15.84 -4.13 -6.44
C PHE A 18 -16.37 -5.35 -5.67
N GLU A 19 -15.56 -6.40 -5.48
CA GLU A 19 -15.92 -7.58 -4.70
C GLU A 19 -16.27 -7.23 -3.25
N ARG A 20 -15.50 -6.35 -2.61
CA ARG A 20 -15.70 -5.91 -1.22
C ARG A 20 -16.92 -5.00 -1.03
N PHE A 21 -17.41 -4.42 -2.12
CA PHE A 21 -18.59 -3.57 -2.07
C PHE A 21 -19.92 -4.33 -2.23
N LYS A 22 -19.91 -5.63 -2.54
CA LYS A 22 -21.11 -6.43 -2.80
C LYS A 22 -22.14 -6.39 -1.65
N ASP A 23 -21.64 -6.40 -0.41
CA ASP A 23 -22.48 -6.46 0.78
C ASP A 23 -22.65 -5.08 1.47
N ARG A 24 -22.16 -4.00 0.84
CA ARG A 24 -22.27 -2.63 1.34
C ARG A 24 -23.63 -2.05 0.96
N THR A 25 -24.39 -1.62 1.97
CA THR A 25 -25.75 -1.01 1.80
C THR A 25 -25.74 0.51 1.89
N ASP A 26 -24.61 1.11 2.25
CA ASP A 26 -24.42 2.55 2.43
C ASP A 26 -23.93 3.26 1.16
N ILE A 27 -23.58 2.50 0.12
CA ILE A 27 -23.06 2.98 -1.16
C ILE A 27 -23.89 2.46 -2.34
N GLU A 28 -23.87 3.21 -3.45
CA GLU A 28 -24.42 2.84 -4.76
C GLU A 28 -23.26 2.78 -5.77
N ILE A 29 -23.05 1.62 -6.40
CA ILE A 29 -22.01 1.46 -7.41
C ILE A 29 -22.57 1.83 -8.78
N LEU A 30 -22.00 2.87 -9.40
CA LEU A 30 -22.29 3.26 -10.77
C LEU A 30 -21.54 2.32 -11.72
N LYS A 31 -22.28 1.65 -12.61
CA LYS A 31 -21.73 0.67 -13.55
C LYS A 31 -21.78 1.21 -14.97
N ILE A 32 -20.60 1.38 -15.59
CA ILE A 32 -20.48 1.67 -17.01
C ILE A 32 -20.67 0.38 -17.83
N ASP A 33 -21.29 0.50 -18.99
CA ASP A 33 -21.38 -0.62 -19.94
C ASP A 33 -19.96 -1.05 -20.37
N SER A 34 -19.69 -2.35 -20.36
CA SER A 34 -18.37 -2.88 -20.72
C SER A 34 -17.94 -2.52 -22.15
N ALA A 35 -18.88 -2.33 -23.07
CA ALA A 35 -18.63 -1.89 -24.43
C ALA A 35 -18.17 -0.41 -24.49
N LEU A 36 -18.61 0.42 -23.53
CA LEU A 36 -18.38 1.85 -23.46
C LEU A 36 -17.28 2.26 -22.46
N ARG A 37 -16.67 1.30 -21.75
CA ARG A 37 -15.67 1.55 -20.71
C ARG A 37 -14.39 2.29 -21.17
N LYS A 38 -14.20 2.47 -22.47
CA LYS A 38 -13.11 3.24 -23.06
C LYS A 38 -13.60 4.51 -23.77
N ASP A 39 -14.90 4.75 -23.76
CA ASP A 39 -15.48 5.97 -24.29
C ASP A 39 -15.29 7.10 -23.29
N GLU A 40 -14.54 8.13 -23.71
CA GLU A 40 -14.17 9.26 -22.85
C GLU A 40 -15.41 10.04 -22.37
N ASN A 41 -16.43 10.19 -23.20
CA ASN A 41 -17.65 10.92 -22.84
C ASN A 41 -18.46 10.15 -21.80
N GLU A 42 -18.54 8.81 -21.93
CA GLU A 42 -19.20 7.99 -20.92
C GLU A 42 -18.40 7.95 -19.61
N ILE A 43 -17.07 7.79 -19.65
CA ILE A 43 -16.23 7.89 -18.46
C ILE A 43 -16.43 9.22 -17.77
N LYS A 44 -16.37 10.34 -18.51
CA LYS A 44 -16.63 11.69 -18.00
C LYS A 44 -17.99 11.81 -17.30
N LYS A 45 -19.04 11.28 -17.93
CA LYS A 45 -20.39 11.27 -17.37
C LYS A 45 -20.45 10.51 -16.03
N PHE A 46 -19.86 9.31 -15.94
CA PHE A 46 -19.85 8.51 -14.73
C PHE A 46 -18.99 9.14 -13.62
N ILE A 47 -17.81 9.68 -13.95
CA ILE A 47 -17.00 10.43 -13.00
C ILE A 47 -17.83 11.56 -12.40
N ASN A 48 -18.47 12.42 -13.24
CA ASN A 48 -19.18 13.60 -12.78
C ASN A 48 -20.56 13.31 -12.14
N ALA A 49 -21.05 12.08 -12.26
CA ALA A 49 -22.26 11.60 -11.58
C ALA A 49 -21.95 10.95 -10.21
N SER A 50 -20.69 10.69 -9.90
CA SER A 50 -20.26 10.03 -8.65
C SER A 50 -19.98 11.03 -7.53
N ASP A 51 -20.07 10.58 -6.28
CA ASP A 51 -19.50 11.28 -5.12
C ASP A 51 -18.00 10.96 -4.95
N ILE A 52 -17.63 9.71 -5.24
CA ILE A 52 -16.26 9.22 -5.12
C ILE A 52 -15.94 8.36 -6.35
N THR A 53 -14.84 8.65 -7.02
CA THR A 53 -14.30 7.83 -8.11
C THR A 53 -12.98 7.19 -7.71
N PHE A 54 -12.88 5.88 -7.86
CA PHE A 54 -11.60 5.15 -7.82
C PHE A 54 -11.00 5.08 -9.21
N LEU A 55 -9.74 5.49 -9.36
CA LEU A 55 -8.97 5.29 -10.58
C LEU A 55 -8.05 4.07 -10.39
N CYS A 56 -8.44 2.95 -11.01
CA CYS A 56 -7.68 1.69 -11.01
C CYS A 56 -7.02 1.47 -12.38
N LEU A 57 -6.32 2.50 -12.86
CA LEU A 57 -5.83 2.68 -14.21
C LEU A 57 -4.29 2.70 -14.28
N PRO A 58 -3.69 2.48 -15.46
CA PRO A 58 -2.31 2.87 -15.73
C PRO A 58 -2.10 4.39 -15.55
N ASP A 59 -0.88 4.81 -15.21
CA ASP A 59 -0.55 6.19 -14.84
C ASP A 59 -1.03 7.25 -15.86
N ALA A 60 -0.79 7.04 -17.15
CA ALA A 60 -1.23 7.97 -18.18
C ALA A 60 -2.76 8.12 -18.24
N ALA A 61 -3.48 7.00 -18.16
CA ALA A 61 -4.94 7.00 -18.15
C ALA A 61 -5.52 7.65 -16.88
N ALA A 62 -4.86 7.45 -15.72
CA ALA A 62 -5.26 8.12 -14.48
C ALA A 62 -5.09 9.65 -14.57
N ILE A 63 -3.99 10.12 -15.16
CA ILE A 63 -3.77 11.56 -15.42
C ILE A 63 -4.86 12.13 -16.34
N ASP A 64 -5.23 11.41 -17.39
CA ASP A 64 -6.25 11.86 -18.33
C ASP A 64 -7.65 11.83 -17.69
N ALA A 65 -7.97 10.81 -16.91
CA ALA A 65 -9.26 10.72 -16.20
C ALA A 65 -9.47 11.89 -15.21
N VAL A 66 -8.42 12.36 -14.55
CA VAL A 66 -8.51 13.52 -13.64
C VAL A 66 -8.90 14.80 -14.38
N LYS A 67 -8.52 14.95 -15.65
CA LYS A 67 -8.88 16.12 -16.50
C LYS A 67 -10.37 16.14 -16.86
N LEU A 68 -11.06 14.99 -16.77
CA LEU A 68 -12.48 14.87 -17.06
C LEU A 68 -13.38 15.33 -15.90
N VAL A 69 -12.81 15.61 -14.74
CA VAL A 69 -13.55 16.06 -13.55
C VAL A 69 -13.98 17.51 -13.73
N GLU A 70 -15.29 17.76 -13.80
CA GLU A 70 -15.89 19.09 -13.86
C GLU A 70 -16.51 19.52 -12.54
N ASN A 71 -17.07 18.56 -11.79
CA ASN A 71 -17.64 18.83 -10.47
C ASN A 71 -16.52 18.85 -9.41
N PRO A 72 -16.25 20.00 -8.76
CA PRO A 72 -15.17 20.14 -7.79
C PRO A 72 -15.38 19.33 -6.49
N ASP A 73 -16.63 18.89 -6.23
CA ASP A 73 -16.97 18.16 -5.01
C ASP A 73 -16.62 16.67 -5.07
N ILE A 74 -16.33 16.14 -6.26
CA ILE A 74 -15.98 14.74 -6.44
C ILE A 74 -14.64 14.44 -5.78
N VAL A 75 -14.63 13.38 -4.97
CA VAL A 75 -13.39 12.82 -4.44
C VAL A 75 -12.81 11.81 -5.43
N ILE A 76 -11.54 11.97 -5.75
CA ILE A 76 -10.78 11.00 -6.54
C ILE A 76 -9.81 10.25 -5.64
N ILE A 77 -9.89 8.92 -5.66
CA ILE A 77 -8.93 8.02 -5.01
C ILE A 77 -8.17 7.29 -6.13
N ASP A 78 -6.94 7.74 -6.38
CA ASP A 78 -6.09 7.18 -7.43
C ASP A 78 -5.18 6.07 -6.89
N THR A 79 -5.27 4.87 -7.46
CA THR A 79 -4.43 3.73 -7.09
C THR A 79 -3.19 3.58 -7.98
N SER A 80 -3.03 4.43 -9.01
CA SER A 80 -1.85 4.48 -9.86
C SER A 80 -0.64 5.10 -9.15
N THR A 81 0.51 5.14 -9.81
CA THR A 81 1.69 5.83 -9.28
C THR A 81 1.74 7.32 -9.66
N ALA A 82 0.83 7.78 -10.52
CA ALA A 82 0.87 9.09 -11.14
C ALA A 82 0.89 10.25 -10.12
N HIS A 83 0.08 10.12 -9.06
CA HIS A 83 -0.18 11.25 -8.18
C HIS A 83 0.38 11.09 -6.75
N ARG A 84 1.10 10.00 -6.43
CA ARG A 84 1.57 9.71 -5.07
C ARG A 84 2.54 10.73 -4.48
N THR A 85 3.20 11.52 -5.33
CA THR A 85 4.11 12.60 -4.94
C THR A 85 3.74 13.93 -5.61
N ALA A 86 2.53 14.03 -6.15
CA ALA A 86 2.06 15.24 -6.82
C ALA A 86 1.53 16.26 -5.80
N GLU A 87 1.79 17.53 -6.07
CA GLU A 87 1.23 18.63 -5.28
C GLU A 87 -0.30 18.63 -5.35
N GLY A 88 -0.97 18.97 -4.25
CA GLY A 88 -2.42 18.99 -4.15
C GLY A 88 -3.08 17.62 -3.94
N TRP A 89 -2.28 16.54 -3.83
CA TRP A 89 -2.76 15.20 -3.53
C TRP A 89 -2.42 14.78 -2.10
N ALA A 90 -3.42 14.34 -1.33
CA ALA A 90 -3.20 13.72 -0.04
C ALA A 90 -2.62 12.31 -0.24
N TYR A 91 -1.53 11.98 0.43
CA TYR A 91 -1.00 10.62 0.41
C TYR A 91 -1.87 9.72 1.28
N GLY A 92 -2.45 8.67 0.70
CA GLY A 92 -3.51 7.83 1.27
C GLY A 92 -3.00 6.78 2.27
N PHE A 93 -2.12 7.17 3.19
CA PHE A 93 -1.65 6.34 4.31
C PHE A 93 -2.02 7.01 5.64
N PRO A 94 -3.23 6.72 6.19
CA PRO A 94 -3.79 7.44 7.35
C PRO A 94 -2.93 7.36 8.61
N GLU A 95 -2.08 6.36 8.71
CA GLU A 95 -1.19 6.12 9.85
C GLU A 95 0.16 6.85 9.74
N LEU A 96 0.40 7.58 8.64
CA LEU A 96 1.69 8.23 8.37
C LEU A 96 2.12 9.17 9.51
N ASN A 97 1.18 9.97 10.01
CA ASN A 97 1.39 10.88 11.15
C ASN A 97 0.05 11.20 11.84
N ALA A 98 0.07 12.09 12.83
CA ALA A 98 -1.12 12.43 13.60
C ALA A 98 -2.18 13.16 12.76
N GLU A 99 -1.77 14.00 11.82
CA GLU A 99 -2.64 14.86 11.00
C GLU A 99 -3.16 14.17 9.75
N GLN A 100 -2.50 13.10 9.30
CA GLN A 100 -2.73 12.50 7.97
C GLN A 100 -4.18 12.04 7.75
N LYS A 101 -4.82 11.47 8.77
CA LYS A 101 -6.23 11.08 8.69
C LYS A 101 -7.14 12.29 8.42
N SER A 102 -6.86 13.42 9.07
CA SER A 102 -7.60 14.68 8.85
C SER A 102 -7.31 15.27 7.46
N VAL A 103 -6.06 15.19 6.99
CA VAL A 103 -5.69 15.61 5.63
C VAL A 103 -6.48 14.82 4.59
N ILE A 104 -6.56 13.48 4.73
CA ILE A 104 -7.34 12.62 3.84
C ILE A 104 -8.83 12.97 3.90
N ALA A 105 -9.40 13.10 5.10
CA ALA A 105 -10.82 13.39 5.29
C ALA A 105 -11.28 14.69 4.61
N ASN A 106 -10.39 15.69 4.52
CA ASN A 106 -10.67 16.99 3.93
C ASN A 106 -10.18 17.12 2.47
N SER A 107 -9.56 16.09 1.90
CA SER A 107 -9.05 16.15 0.53
C SER A 107 -10.05 15.66 -0.50
N LYS A 108 -10.03 16.29 -1.68
CA LYS A 108 -10.73 15.80 -2.89
C LYS A 108 -9.83 14.96 -3.80
N ARG A 109 -8.54 14.89 -3.50
CA ARG A 109 -7.53 14.17 -4.31
C ARG A 109 -6.69 13.32 -3.38
N ILE A 110 -6.81 12.02 -3.48
CA ILE A 110 -6.14 11.05 -2.61
C ILE A 110 -5.35 10.08 -3.47
N ALA A 111 -4.04 10.01 -3.26
CA ALA A 111 -3.16 9.07 -3.93
C ALA A 111 -2.91 7.86 -3.03
N ASN A 112 -3.48 6.71 -3.41
CA ASN A 112 -3.35 5.47 -2.65
C ASN A 112 -1.94 4.89 -2.78
N PRO A 113 -1.28 4.48 -1.69
CA PRO A 113 0.08 3.94 -1.70
C PRO A 113 0.25 2.71 -2.58
N GLY A 114 1.48 2.48 -3.06
CA GLY A 114 1.87 1.19 -3.62
C GLY A 114 2.16 0.16 -2.54
N CYS A 115 1.96 -1.13 -2.83
CA CYS A 115 2.12 -2.18 -1.84
C CYS A 115 3.51 -2.20 -1.19
N TYR A 116 4.58 -2.22 -1.98
CA TYR A 116 5.95 -2.17 -1.43
C TYR A 116 6.24 -0.88 -0.68
N ALA A 117 5.70 0.25 -1.17
CA ALA A 117 5.86 1.54 -0.49
C ALA A 117 5.13 1.57 0.84
N THR A 118 3.94 0.97 0.95
CA THR A 118 3.21 0.82 2.22
C THR A 118 4.09 0.13 3.27
N GLY A 119 4.67 -1.02 2.94
CA GLY A 119 5.58 -1.71 3.85
C GLY A 119 6.84 -0.92 4.17
N PHE A 120 7.48 -0.33 3.17
CA PHE A 120 8.69 0.46 3.36
C PHE A 120 8.45 1.70 4.24
N ILE A 121 7.42 2.47 3.91
CA ILE A 121 7.08 3.71 4.62
C ILE A 121 6.68 3.42 6.06
N SER A 122 5.93 2.33 6.30
CA SER A 122 5.56 1.93 7.67
C SER A 122 6.77 1.62 8.56
N LEU A 123 7.91 1.28 7.97
CA LEU A 123 9.15 0.98 8.69
C LEU A 123 10.11 2.19 8.76
N VAL A 124 10.30 2.91 7.65
CA VAL A 124 11.32 3.97 7.56
C VAL A 124 10.84 5.29 8.12
N TYR A 125 9.61 5.70 7.80
CA TYR A 125 9.10 7.01 8.21
C TYR A 125 9.14 7.25 9.73
N PRO A 126 8.69 6.31 10.60
CA PRO A 126 8.76 6.49 12.05
C PRO A 126 10.19 6.66 12.58
N LEU A 127 11.14 5.91 12.04
CA LEU A 127 12.55 5.97 12.47
C LEU A 127 13.22 7.28 12.05
N VAL A 128 12.95 7.77 10.84
CA VAL A 128 13.41 9.08 10.38
C VAL A 128 12.77 10.20 11.19
N LYS A 129 11.45 10.10 11.43
CA LYS A 129 10.71 11.11 12.20
C LYS A 129 11.16 11.19 13.65
N ALA A 130 11.52 10.05 14.26
CA ALA A 130 12.10 9.99 15.60
C ALA A 130 13.57 10.44 15.65
N GLY A 131 14.19 10.74 14.51
CA GLY A 131 15.58 11.11 14.41
C GLY A 131 16.56 9.97 14.70
N LEU A 132 16.12 8.71 14.72
CA LEU A 132 16.98 7.56 14.91
C LEU A 132 17.68 7.14 13.62
N LEU A 133 16.97 7.09 12.50
CA LEU A 133 17.52 6.79 11.18
C LEU A 133 17.92 8.11 10.49
N PRO A 134 19.22 8.35 10.23
CA PRO A 134 19.63 9.54 9.50
C PRO A 134 19.12 9.52 8.07
N LYS A 135 18.84 10.70 7.50
CA LYS A 135 18.27 10.82 6.15
C LYS A 135 19.18 10.26 5.04
N ASP A 136 20.48 10.28 5.26
CA ASP A 136 21.50 9.78 4.35
C ASP A 136 21.87 8.30 4.59
N TYR A 137 21.20 7.63 5.54
CA TYR A 137 21.40 6.19 5.79
C TYR A 137 21.23 5.39 4.49
N PRO A 138 22.17 4.46 4.18
CA PRO A 138 22.13 3.65 2.96
C PRO A 138 21.06 2.54 3.09
N VAL A 139 19.78 2.93 3.04
CA VAL A 139 18.67 1.99 3.24
C VAL A 139 18.67 0.90 2.16
N SER A 140 18.70 -0.35 2.61
CA SER A 140 18.45 -1.53 1.77
C SER A 140 17.07 -2.11 2.13
N CYS A 141 16.28 -2.43 1.12
CA CYS A 141 14.93 -2.97 1.27
C CYS A 141 14.81 -4.29 0.51
N PHE A 142 14.54 -5.35 1.22
CA PHE A 142 14.23 -6.67 0.68
C PHE A 142 12.72 -6.92 0.84
N ALA A 143 12.06 -7.42 -0.20
CA ALA A 143 10.63 -7.63 -0.14
C ALA A 143 10.18 -8.88 -0.89
N VAL A 144 9.27 -9.64 -0.28
CA VAL A 144 8.66 -10.85 -0.85
C VAL A 144 7.17 -10.61 -1.00
N SER A 145 6.61 -10.93 -2.16
CA SER A 145 5.20 -10.73 -2.47
C SER A 145 4.60 -11.91 -3.24
N GLY A 146 3.34 -12.19 -2.99
CA GLY A 146 2.54 -13.04 -3.86
C GLY A 146 2.44 -12.47 -5.29
N TYR A 147 2.16 -13.35 -6.26
CA TYR A 147 2.14 -12.98 -7.69
C TYR A 147 1.01 -12.04 -8.08
N SER A 148 -0.03 -11.90 -7.28
CA SER A 148 -1.14 -10.98 -7.56
C SER A 148 -0.69 -9.51 -7.68
N GLY A 149 0.43 -9.15 -7.03
CA GLY A 149 1.02 -7.82 -7.11
C GLY A 149 1.48 -7.41 -8.53
N GLY A 150 1.72 -8.36 -9.41
CA GLY A 150 2.09 -8.12 -10.81
C GLY A 150 0.91 -7.89 -11.76
N GLY A 151 -0.33 -7.90 -11.23
CA GLY A 151 -1.56 -7.67 -12.00
C GLY A 151 -1.96 -8.84 -12.89
N LYS A 152 -3.04 -8.66 -13.66
CA LYS A 152 -3.69 -9.72 -14.45
C LYS A 152 -2.74 -10.55 -15.30
N LYS A 153 -1.76 -9.92 -15.95
CA LYS A 153 -0.82 -10.65 -16.84
C LYS A 153 0.05 -11.64 -16.07
N LEU A 154 0.53 -11.24 -14.90
CA LEU A 154 1.35 -12.09 -14.06
C LEU A 154 0.50 -13.19 -13.40
N ILE A 155 -0.69 -12.85 -12.93
CA ILE A 155 -1.66 -13.83 -12.40
C ILE A 155 -1.91 -14.91 -13.43
N ALA A 156 -2.27 -14.55 -14.66
CA ALA A 156 -2.51 -15.52 -15.74
C ALA A 156 -1.30 -16.43 -16.02
N GLN A 157 -0.06 -15.92 -15.86
CA GLN A 157 1.14 -16.74 -16.02
C GLN A 157 1.32 -17.76 -14.90
N TYR A 158 1.00 -17.38 -13.65
CA TYR A 158 1.11 -18.26 -12.49
C TYR A 158 -0.03 -19.27 -12.40
N GLU A 159 -1.20 -18.94 -12.91
CA GLU A 159 -2.40 -19.79 -12.86
C GLU A 159 -2.61 -20.63 -14.13
N ASP A 160 -1.75 -20.50 -15.14
CA ASP A 160 -1.77 -21.32 -16.33
C ASP A 160 -1.44 -22.79 -15.96
N PRO A 161 -2.33 -23.76 -16.23
CA PRO A 161 -2.07 -25.19 -15.97
C PRO A 161 -0.80 -25.72 -16.65
N GLU A 162 -0.43 -25.14 -17.80
CA GLU A 162 0.75 -25.51 -18.59
C GLU A 162 1.97 -24.63 -18.31
N ARG A 163 1.96 -23.85 -17.21
CA ARG A 163 3.06 -22.94 -16.84
C ARG A 163 4.40 -23.66 -16.72
N ASP A 164 5.47 -22.99 -17.09
CA ASP A 164 6.84 -23.46 -16.90
C ASP A 164 7.12 -23.69 -15.39
N LYS A 165 7.77 -24.80 -15.05
CA LYS A 165 8.17 -25.18 -13.67
C LYS A 165 8.97 -24.09 -12.95
N LYS A 166 9.66 -23.20 -13.69
CA LYS A 166 10.38 -22.04 -13.11
C LYS A 166 9.50 -21.11 -12.30
N PHE A 167 8.17 -21.06 -12.56
CA PHE A 167 7.23 -20.25 -11.77
C PHE A 167 7.04 -20.77 -10.34
N GLY A 168 7.45 -22.01 -10.03
CA GLY A 168 7.50 -22.51 -8.66
C GLY A 168 8.69 -21.97 -7.83
N ALA A 169 9.64 -21.29 -8.47
CA ALA A 169 10.77 -20.67 -7.78
C ALA A 169 10.52 -19.18 -7.47
N ALA A 170 11.20 -18.66 -6.45
CA ALA A 170 11.18 -17.23 -6.15
C ALA A 170 11.79 -16.44 -7.33
N ARG A 171 11.06 -15.43 -7.80
CA ARG A 171 11.43 -14.60 -8.94
C ARG A 171 11.90 -13.23 -8.49
N MET A 172 13.18 -12.96 -8.59
CA MET A 172 13.77 -11.65 -8.38
C MET A 172 13.58 -10.76 -9.61
N TYR A 173 13.28 -9.49 -9.43
CA TYR A 173 13.07 -8.54 -10.52
C TYR A 173 13.52 -7.12 -10.13
N ALA A 174 13.27 -6.13 -10.99
CA ALA A 174 13.71 -4.74 -10.81
C ALA A 174 15.23 -4.57 -10.63
N TRP A 175 16.04 -5.42 -11.27
CA TRP A 175 17.49 -5.40 -11.21
C TRP A 175 18.12 -4.06 -11.60
N GLY A 176 17.47 -3.29 -12.48
CA GLY A 176 17.93 -1.95 -12.89
C GLY A 176 17.73 -0.86 -11.84
N GLN A 177 17.17 -1.17 -10.66
CA GLN A 177 16.90 -0.21 -9.58
C GLN A 177 16.06 1.00 -10.04
N THR A 178 15.09 0.76 -10.94
CA THR A 178 14.20 1.77 -11.51
C THR A 178 12.72 1.50 -11.21
N HIS A 179 12.45 0.79 -10.11
CA HIS A 179 11.07 0.45 -9.73
C HIS A 179 10.26 1.72 -9.42
N LYS A 180 9.04 1.78 -9.94
CA LYS A 180 8.15 2.95 -9.84
C LYS A 180 7.80 3.38 -8.41
N HIS A 181 7.93 2.50 -7.41
CA HIS A 181 7.69 2.83 -5.99
C HIS A 181 8.87 3.57 -5.33
N LEU A 182 10.06 3.60 -5.91
CA LEU A 182 11.23 4.26 -5.31
C LEU A 182 10.99 5.74 -5.06
N LYS A 183 10.37 6.42 -6.02
CA LYS A 183 10.06 7.86 -5.91
C LYS A 183 9.19 8.16 -4.69
N GLU A 184 8.11 7.38 -4.47
CA GLU A 184 7.23 7.58 -3.31
C GLU A 184 7.91 7.20 -1.99
N MET A 185 8.67 6.09 -1.95
CA MET A 185 9.44 5.67 -0.78
C MET A 185 10.37 6.77 -0.30
N LYS A 186 11.16 7.34 -1.21
CA LYS A 186 12.08 8.44 -0.93
C LYS A 186 11.35 9.71 -0.47
N ALA A 187 10.39 10.17 -1.25
CA ALA A 187 9.73 11.45 -1.01
C ALA A 187 8.93 11.45 0.30
N ILE A 188 8.16 10.40 0.57
CA ILE A 188 7.31 10.32 1.76
C ILE A 188 8.13 10.13 3.04
N CYS A 189 9.20 9.34 2.99
CA CYS A 189 10.08 9.16 4.15
C CYS A 189 11.04 10.33 4.37
N GLY A 190 11.25 11.19 3.37
CA GLY A 190 12.17 12.32 3.45
C GLY A 190 13.64 11.90 3.54
N ILE A 191 14.01 10.76 2.93
CA ILE A 191 15.40 10.28 2.84
C ILE A 191 16.10 10.88 1.62
N ASP A 192 17.42 11.03 1.70
CA ASP A 192 18.21 11.78 0.72
C ASP A 192 18.50 11.01 -0.58
N ARG A 193 18.43 9.69 -0.52
CA ARG A 193 18.69 8.79 -1.66
C ARG A 193 17.62 7.74 -1.83
N ASP A 194 17.47 7.22 -3.04
CA ASP A 194 16.61 6.07 -3.28
C ASP A 194 17.15 4.83 -2.52
N PRO A 195 16.27 4.02 -1.90
CA PRO A 195 16.72 2.79 -1.26
C PRO A 195 17.19 1.77 -2.29
N LEU A 196 18.17 0.94 -1.92
CA LEU A 196 18.51 -0.26 -2.68
C LEU A 196 17.34 -1.24 -2.51
N PHE A 197 16.63 -1.54 -3.60
CA PHE A 197 15.38 -2.30 -3.56
C PHE A 197 15.50 -3.67 -4.24
N SER A 198 15.22 -4.72 -3.50
CA SER A 198 15.34 -6.11 -3.94
C SER A 198 14.00 -6.86 -3.79
N PRO A 199 13.04 -6.63 -4.71
CA PRO A 199 11.75 -7.31 -4.64
C PRO A 199 11.78 -8.72 -5.23
N LEU A 200 10.98 -9.62 -4.63
CA LEU A 200 10.73 -10.97 -5.11
C LEU A 200 9.23 -11.20 -5.31
N THR A 201 8.90 -12.01 -6.31
CA THR A 201 7.57 -12.63 -6.45
C THR A 201 7.69 -14.13 -6.24
N THR A 202 6.74 -14.71 -5.54
CA THR A 202 6.71 -16.14 -5.19
C THR A 202 5.41 -16.79 -5.62
N ASP A 203 5.35 -18.13 -5.58
CA ASP A 203 4.23 -18.95 -6.07
C ASP A 203 3.12 -19.09 -5.00
N TYR A 204 2.59 -17.95 -4.54
CA TYR A 204 1.32 -17.86 -3.81
C TYR A 204 0.59 -16.58 -4.24
N PHE A 205 -0.72 -16.57 -4.09
CA PHE A 205 -1.57 -15.51 -4.67
C PHE A 205 -1.33 -14.15 -4.03
N SER A 206 -1.51 -14.00 -2.72
CA SER A 206 -1.39 -12.73 -2.00
C SER A 206 -0.69 -12.89 -0.65
N GLY A 207 -0.25 -11.78 -0.11
CA GLY A 207 0.59 -11.68 1.07
C GLY A 207 1.93 -11.04 0.74
N MET A 208 2.53 -10.37 1.72
CA MET A 208 3.77 -9.61 1.53
C MET A 208 4.53 -9.43 2.83
N VAL A 209 5.84 -9.57 2.75
CA VAL A 209 6.77 -9.10 3.79
C VAL A 209 7.76 -8.14 3.16
N VAL A 210 7.90 -6.96 3.79
CA VAL A 210 8.95 -5.98 3.48
C VAL A 210 9.87 -5.91 4.68
N GLN A 211 11.19 -6.02 4.47
CA GLN A 211 12.18 -5.97 5.55
C GLN A 211 13.32 -5.03 5.23
N LEU A 212 13.88 -4.45 6.29
CA LEU A 212 15.02 -3.54 6.24
C LEU A 212 16.05 -3.99 7.28
N PRO A 213 17.27 -4.35 6.86
CA PRO A 213 18.39 -4.57 7.76
C PRO A 213 18.95 -3.22 8.20
N LEU A 214 19.22 -3.08 9.50
CA LEU A 214 19.80 -1.90 10.11
C LEU A 214 21.08 -2.26 10.86
N PHE A 215 22.17 -1.56 10.58
CA PHE A 215 23.38 -1.58 11.37
C PHE A 215 23.28 -0.50 12.45
N THR A 216 23.43 -0.87 13.72
CA THR A 216 23.17 0.04 14.85
C THR A 216 24.24 1.13 14.99
N ASP A 217 25.44 0.89 14.51
CA ASP A 217 26.54 1.85 14.45
C ASP A 217 26.37 2.95 13.38
N LEU A 218 25.48 2.74 12.42
CA LEU A 218 25.11 3.73 11.40
C LEU A 218 23.85 4.57 11.78
N LEU A 219 23.22 4.26 12.90
CA LEU A 219 22.14 5.07 13.44
C LEU A 219 22.68 6.36 14.09
N THR A 220 21.81 7.36 14.29
CA THR A 220 22.20 8.62 14.93
C THR A 220 22.69 8.44 16.37
N LYS A 221 22.25 7.36 17.02
CA LYS A 221 22.67 6.91 18.35
C LYS A 221 22.50 5.40 18.45
N LYS A 222 23.26 4.75 19.34
CA LYS A 222 23.07 3.34 19.63
C LYS A 222 21.64 3.11 20.14
N ALA A 223 20.97 2.08 19.61
CA ALA A 223 19.61 1.70 19.99
C ALA A 223 19.52 0.17 20.15
N SER A 224 18.80 -0.26 21.16
CA SER A 224 18.42 -1.66 21.37
C SER A 224 17.19 -2.03 20.51
N LEU A 225 16.88 -3.32 20.45
CA LEU A 225 15.63 -3.81 19.82
C LEU A 225 14.40 -3.14 20.46
N GLU A 226 14.40 -3.01 21.79
CA GLU A 226 13.30 -2.41 22.53
C GLU A 226 13.16 -0.91 22.22
N ASP A 227 14.26 -0.16 22.08
CA ASP A 227 14.23 1.24 21.69
C ASP A 227 13.57 1.41 20.30
N VAL A 228 13.96 0.59 19.35
CA VAL A 228 13.39 0.61 17.99
C VAL A 228 11.92 0.23 18.01
N ARG A 229 11.55 -0.83 18.73
CA ARG A 229 10.16 -1.25 18.90
C ARG A 229 9.30 -0.14 19.54
N ASN A 230 9.81 0.53 20.56
CA ASN A 230 9.09 1.59 21.25
C ASN A 230 8.83 2.81 20.36
N ILE A 231 9.73 3.11 19.42
CA ILE A 231 9.47 4.15 18.39
C ILE A 231 8.24 3.77 17.56
N TYR A 232 8.14 2.54 17.08
CA TYR A 232 6.96 2.09 16.34
C TYR A 232 5.71 2.05 17.21
N ALA A 233 5.82 1.54 18.43
CA ALA A 233 4.69 1.45 19.36
C ALA A 233 4.10 2.83 19.69
N GLU A 234 4.92 3.83 19.90
CA GLU A 234 4.46 5.20 20.15
C GLU A 234 3.91 5.84 18.88
N HIS A 235 4.59 5.68 17.73
CA HIS A 235 4.17 6.24 16.45
C HIS A 235 2.79 5.71 16.01
N TYR A 236 2.53 4.42 16.18
CA TYR A 236 1.29 3.75 15.76
C TYR A 236 0.26 3.58 16.88
N LYS A 237 0.48 4.21 18.03
CA LYS A 237 -0.48 4.16 19.14
C LYS A 237 -1.87 4.62 18.71
N GLY A 238 -2.87 3.76 18.94
CA GLY A 238 -4.26 4.03 18.56
C GLY A 238 -4.57 3.90 17.06
N LYS A 239 -3.63 3.42 16.23
CA LYS A 239 -3.84 3.14 14.81
C LYS A 239 -4.28 1.68 14.62
N GLN A 240 -5.57 1.44 14.42
CA GLN A 240 -6.14 0.08 14.41
C GLN A 240 -5.63 -0.83 13.29
N PHE A 241 -5.10 -0.26 12.20
CA PHE A 241 -4.59 -1.00 11.04
C PHE A 241 -3.10 -1.37 11.13
N ILE A 242 -2.40 -0.96 12.21
CA ILE A 242 -0.98 -1.30 12.39
C ILE A 242 -0.77 -1.92 13.76
N LYS A 243 -0.25 -3.13 13.78
CA LYS A 243 0.09 -3.90 14.98
C LYS A 243 1.61 -3.95 15.15
N VAL A 244 2.13 -3.40 16.23
CA VAL A 244 3.56 -3.53 16.58
C VAL A 244 3.71 -4.74 17.50
N MET A 245 4.37 -5.77 17.00
CA MET A 245 4.51 -7.04 17.68
C MET A 245 5.48 -6.91 18.89
N PRO A 246 5.30 -7.71 19.95
CA PRO A 246 6.29 -7.78 21.01
C PRO A 246 7.62 -8.34 20.48
N ILE A 247 8.73 -7.98 21.13
CA ILE A 247 10.04 -8.58 20.83
C ILE A 247 9.96 -10.09 21.08
N GLY A 248 10.47 -10.87 20.14
CA GLY A 248 10.45 -12.33 20.19
C GLY A 248 9.13 -12.97 19.72
N ALA A 249 8.18 -12.22 19.20
CA ALA A 249 6.93 -12.79 18.67
C ALA A 249 7.16 -13.83 17.55
N GLU A 250 8.24 -13.68 16.79
CA GLU A 250 8.67 -14.66 15.78
C GLU A 250 9.16 -15.99 16.42
N ALA A 251 9.68 -15.94 17.64
CA ALA A 251 10.17 -17.13 18.34
C ALA A 251 9.03 -18.10 18.66
N GLU A 252 7.82 -17.60 18.97
CA GLU A 252 6.63 -18.42 19.20
C GLU A 252 6.23 -19.21 17.94
N LYS A 253 6.67 -18.77 16.77
CA LYS A 253 6.44 -19.38 15.45
C LYS A 253 7.68 -20.15 14.93
N GLY A 254 8.64 -20.48 15.79
CA GLY A 254 9.88 -21.15 15.40
C GLY A 254 10.88 -20.25 14.67
N ASN A 255 10.91 -18.97 14.96
CA ASN A 255 11.72 -17.93 14.30
C ASN A 255 11.44 -17.81 12.80
N VAL A 256 10.18 -17.98 12.40
CA VAL A 256 9.74 -17.90 10.99
C VAL A 256 8.57 -16.93 10.87
N ILE A 257 8.58 -16.13 9.80
CA ILE A 257 7.44 -15.32 9.37
C ILE A 257 7.12 -15.74 7.94
N PHE A 258 5.95 -16.34 7.72
CA PHE A 258 5.48 -16.66 6.39
C PHE A 258 4.95 -15.41 5.69
N SER A 259 5.37 -15.19 4.44
CA SER A 259 5.02 -13.98 3.72
C SER A 259 3.57 -13.91 3.24
N ASP A 260 2.82 -15.00 3.31
CA ASP A 260 1.38 -15.10 3.03
C ASP A 260 0.50 -15.14 4.28
N GLU A 261 1.09 -15.08 5.48
CA GLU A 261 0.37 -15.22 6.76
C GLU A 261 -0.76 -14.18 6.93
N MET A 262 -0.57 -12.99 6.37
CA MET A 262 -1.55 -11.89 6.43
C MET A 262 -2.45 -11.82 5.18
N SER A 263 -2.43 -12.85 4.32
CA SER A 263 -3.28 -12.87 3.12
C SER A 263 -4.77 -12.77 3.48
N GLY A 264 -5.50 -11.93 2.73
CA GLY A 264 -6.91 -11.66 2.97
C GLY A 264 -7.21 -10.62 4.07
N ARG A 265 -6.19 -10.10 4.75
CA ARG A 265 -6.33 -9.08 5.81
C ARG A 265 -6.02 -7.68 5.28
N ASP A 266 -6.53 -6.67 5.98
CA ASP A 266 -6.35 -5.25 5.63
C ASP A 266 -5.51 -4.48 6.65
N ASP A 267 -5.00 -5.16 7.68
CA ASP A 267 -4.04 -4.62 8.64
C ASP A 267 -2.59 -5.02 8.31
N LEU A 268 -1.65 -4.48 9.07
CA LEU A 268 -0.21 -4.67 8.90
C LEU A 268 0.42 -4.94 10.27
N ALA A 269 1.29 -5.95 10.34
CA ALA A 269 2.08 -6.27 11.53
C ALA A 269 3.54 -5.87 11.35
N ILE A 270 4.12 -5.18 12.36
CA ILE A 270 5.54 -4.77 12.39
C ILE A 270 6.28 -5.65 13.40
N TYR A 271 7.39 -6.23 12.94
CA TYR A 271 8.32 -7.02 13.75
C TYR A 271 9.65 -6.29 13.88
N VAL A 272 10.26 -6.36 15.05
CA VAL A 272 11.62 -5.88 15.33
C VAL A 272 12.39 -7.03 15.92
N THR A 273 13.43 -7.48 15.22
CA THR A 273 14.21 -8.68 15.56
C THR A 273 15.71 -8.46 15.27
N GLY A 274 16.57 -9.37 15.67
CA GLY A 274 18.01 -9.26 15.46
C GLY A 274 18.81 -9.30 16.76
N ASN A 275 19.86 -8.48 16.83
CA ASN A 275 20.75 -8.37 17.99
C ASN A 275 21.23 -6.91 18.18
N GLU A 276 22.14 -6.69 19.15
CA GLU A 276 22.65 -5.33 19.49
C GLU A 276 23.37 -4.61 18.35
N ASP A 277 23.93 -5.34 17.37
CA ASP A 277 24.70 -4.76 16.27
C ASP A 277 23.90 -4.66 14.97
N ARG A 278 22.94 -5.58 14.79
CA ARG A 278 22.17 -5.75 13.56
C ARG A 278 20.72 -5.99 13.89
N ILE A 279 19.88 -5.03 13.53
CA ILE A 279 18.44 -5.08 13.71
C ILE A 279 17.79 -5.33 12.35
N VAL A 280 16.80 -6.19 12.28
CA VAL A 280 15.90 -6.33 11.14
C VAL A 280 14.52 -5.86 11.56
N VAL A 281 13.99 -4.88 10.86
CA VAL A 281 12.59 -4.49 10.99
C VAL A 281 11.81 -5.01 9.80
N ALA A 282 10.64 -5.58 10.04
CA ALA A 282 9.83 -6.17 8.99
C ALA A 282 8.36 -5.80 9.15
N SER A 283 7.68 -5.56 8.04
CA SER A 283 6.24 -5.42 7.96
C SER A 283 5.63 -6.57 7.18
N SER A 284 4.62 -7.24 7.77
CA SER A 284 3.86 -8.32 7.15
C SER A 284 2.41 -7.86 6.94
N PHE A 285 1.88 -8.04 5.72
CA PHE A 285 0.53 -7.60 5.35
C PHE A 285 0.10 -8.23 4.01
N ASP A 286 -1.16 -8.03 3.61
CA ASP A 286 -1.62 -8.43 2.27
C ASP A 286 -1.33 -7.32 1.25
N ASN A 287 -0.62 -7.67 0.17
CA ASN A 287 -0.32 -6.75 -0.94
C ASN A 287 -1.58 -6.25 -1.68
N LEU A 288 -2.71 -6.96 -1.62
CA LEU A 288 -4.02 -6.54 -2.14
C LEU A 288 -4.91 -5.91 -1.07
N GLY A 289 -4.68 -6.22 0.22
CA GLY A 289 -5.35 -5.64 1.37
C GLY A 289 -4.80 -4.26 1.71
N LYS A 290 -4.05 -4.16 2.83
CA LYS A 290 -3.39 -2.90 3.26
C LYS A 290 -2.44 -2.33 2.20
N GLY A 291 -1.92 -3.18 1.31
CA GLY A 291 -1.05 -2.78 0.21
C GLY A 291 -1.75 -2.13 -1.00
N ALA A 292 -3.07 -2.27 -1.16
CA ALA A 292 -3.79 -1.76 -2.34
C ALA A 292 -5.27 -1.46 -2.08
N SER A 293 -6.18 -2.42 -2.36
CA SER A 293 -7.63 -2.20 -2.32
C SER A 293 -8.16 -1.93 -0.92
N GLY A 294 -7.61 -2.60 0.11
CA GLY A 294 -7.99 -2.36 1.49
C GLY A 294 -7.66 -0.93 1.94
N ALA A 295 -6.45 -0.45 1.61
CA ALA A 295 -6.07 0.95 1.87
C ALA A 295 -6.96 1.95 1.12
N ALA A 296 -7.34 1.66 -0.14
CA ALA A 296 -8.23 2.52 -0.91
C ALA A 296 -9.63 2.60 -0.29
N ILE A 297 -10.17 1.49 0.22
CA ILE A 297 -11.45 1.45 0.93
C ILE A 297 -11.35 2.15 2.29
N GLN A 298 -10.24 1.97 3.04
CA GLN A 298 -9.99 2.72 4.27
C GLN A 298 -10.02 4.24 4.01
N ASN A 299 -9.36 4.71 2.95
CA ASN A 299 -9.38 6.11 2.54
C ASN A 299 -10.80 6.59 2.20
N MET A 300 -11.58 5.78 1.48
CA MET A 300 -12.98 6.08 1.19
C MET A 300 -13.82 6.22 2.47
N ASN A 301 -13.68 5.28 3.40
CA ASN A 301 -14.42 5.31 4.67
C ASN A 301 -14.10 6.58 5.48
N ILE A 302 -12.82 6.99 5.51
CA ILE A 302 -12.37 8.23 6.15
C ILE A 302 -13.05 9.45 5.51
N VAL A 303 -13.06 9.54 4.18
CA VAL A 303 -13.73 10.63 3.43
C VAL A 303 -15.23 10.65 3.68
N MET A 304 -15.86 9.48 3.81
CA MET A 304 -17.27 9.36 4.12
C MET A 304 -17.61 9.72 5.58
N GLY A 305 -16.60 9.88 6.44
CA GLY A 305 -16.79 10.17 7.87
C GLY A 305 -17.37 9.00 8.67
N ILE A 306 -17.16 7.76 8.21
CA ILE A 306 -17.56 6.53 8.90
C ILE A 306 -16.35 5.81 9.49
N ASP A 307 -16.60 4.72 10.23
CA ASP A 307 -15.52 3.89 10.74
C ASP A 307 -14.62 3.40 9.58
N GLU A 308 -13.33 3.71 9.68
CA GLU A 308 -12.35 3.39 8.65
C GLU A 308 -12.22 1.89 8.37
N ALA A 309 -12.63 1.02 9.30
CA ALA A 309 -12.63 -0.44 9.15
C ALA A 309 -13.90 -1.02 8.49
N THR A 310 -14.89 -0.17 8.15
CA THR A 310 -16.14 -0.65 7.55
C THR A 310 -15.90 -1.46 6.27
N GLY A 311 -16.26 -2.75 6.27
CA GLY A 311 -16.07 -3.66 5.13
C GLY A 311 -14.62 -4.14 4.93
N LEU A 312 -13.76 -4.00 5.95
CA LEU A 312 -12.37 -4.44 5.97
C LEU A 312 -12.14 -5.51 7.04
N VAL A 313 -11.10 -6.33 6.87
CA VAL A 313 -10.71 -7.43 7.76
C VAL A 313 -9.44 -7.03 8.51
N ILE A 314 -9.52 -6.81 9.84
CA ILE A 314 -8.40 -6.39 10.70
C ILE A 314 -8.23 -7.27 11.92
#